data_08f67d33c06f1f77f38307ab952fe326
#
_entry.id   08f67d33c06f1f77f38307ab952fe326
#
_cell.length_a   1.000
_cell.length_b   1.000
_cell.length_c   1.000
_cell.angle_alpha   90.00
_cell.angle_beta   90.00
_cell.angle_gamma   90.00
#
_symmetry.space_group_name_H-M   'P 1'
#
loop_
_entity.id
_entity.type
_entity.pdbx_description
1 polymer ?
#
loop_
_entity_poly.entity_id
_entity_poly.type
_entity_poly.pdbx_seq_one_letter_code
_entity_poly.pdbx_strand_id
1 'polypeptide(L)'
;MKTTAVSERDRVLKEVRAALEREPRINLHKYPVEMEFSDGVLTLEGEVEHIAAKKLGLELAIAVRGVTGIVDRLHIAPATSMGDGAILDAVRDALLQETTLMNCSIHVIRKGQPETVRKLTDEPRGSIRVSVDEGVVLLDDHVTGLMQKRLAGVLAWWVPGTRDVINGMEVVPDQSDSDEEMAKAVRIVLKKDPFVNEERIRVSARQSVVMLEGDAPSAPQRDMAEFDAWYVFGVDKVINRLEIRP
;
A
#
# COMPACT_ATOMS: atom_id res chain seq x y z
N MET A 1 40.33 6.61 30.18
CA MET A 1 39.50 6.03 29.13
C MET A 1 38.14 6.69 29.19
N LYS A 2 37.81 7.61 28.27
CA LYS A 2 36.48 8.19 28.16
C LYS A 2 35.64 7.20 27.31
N THR A 3 34.77 6.42 27.94
CA THR A 3 33.72 5.67 27.24
C THR A 3 32.77 6.74 26.71
N THR A 4 32.84 6.98 25.41
CA THR A 4 31.89 7.86 24.71
C THR A 4 30.53 7.17 24.80
N ALA A 5 29.64 7.71 25.62
CA ALA A 5 28.25 7.26 25.63
C ALA A 5 27.69 7.46 24.21
N VAL A 6 27.30 6.37 23.56
CA VAL A 6 26.60 6.41 22.27
C VAL A 6 25.34 7.23 22.49
N SER A 7 25.12 8.26 21.65
CA SER A 7 23.93 9.09 21.79
C SER A 7 22.67 8.24 21.58
N GLU A 8 21.55 8.61 22.19
CA GLU A 8 20.27 7.90 21.98
C GLU A 8 19.93 7.82 20.49
N ARG A 9 20.19 8.91 19.77
CA ARG A 9 20.06 8.97 18.31
C ARG A 9 20.86 7.88 17.62
N ASP A 10 22.17 7.76 17.92
CA ASP A 10 23.05 6.79 17.26
C ASP A 10 22.65 5.37 17.60
N ARG A 11 22.18 5.11 18.83
CA ARG A 11 21.66 3.83 19.27
C ARG A 11 20.41 3.44 18.44
N VAL A 12 19.41 4.34 18.36
CA VAL A 12 18.16 4.09 17.63
C VAL A 12 18.44 3.85 16.16
N LEU A 13 19.21 4.71 15.50
CA LEU A 13 19.55 4.57 14.08
C LEU A 13 20.27 3.25 13.79
N LYS A 14 21.19 2.82 14.68
CA LYS A 14 21.88 1.53 14.55
C LYS A 14 20.93 0.35 14.71
N GLU A 15 20.01 0.40 15.70
CA GLU A 15 19.04 -0.66 15.95
C GLU A 15 18.03 -0.77 14.81
N VAL A 16 17.53 0.35 14.28
CA VAL A 16 16.64 0.39 13.10
C VAL A 16 17.34 -0.23 11.89
N ARG A 17 18.55 0.23 11.56
CA ARG A 17 19.32 -0.32 10.43
C ARG A 17 19.51 -1.83 10.56
N ALA A 18 19.91 -2.30 11.74
CA ALA A 18 20.10 -3.71 11.99
C ALA A 18 18.79 -4.53 11.91
N ALA A 19 17.64 -3.93 12.25
CA ALA A 19 16.33 -4.56 12.10
C ALA A 19 15.96 -4.72 10.62
N LEU A 20 16.16 -3.67 9.81
CA LEU A 20 15.90 -3.70 8.38
C LEU A 20 16.82 -4.67 7.64
N GLU A 21 18.12 -4.71 7.97
CA GLU A 21 19.10 -5.63 7.36
C GLU A 21 18.81 -7.11 7.63
N ARG A 22 18.11 -7.45 8.71
CA ARG A 22 17.73 -8.83 9.04
C ARG A 22 16.48 -9.31 8.29
N GLU A 23 15.70 -8.41 7.74
CA GLU A 23 14.50 -8.77 6.97
C GLU A 23 14.88 -9.09 5.52
N PRO A 24 14.74 -10.35 5.06
CA PRO A 24 15.19 -10.76 3.73
C PRO A 24 14.49 -10.04 2.58
N ARG A 25 13.30 -9.48 2.82
CA ARG A 25 12.52 -8.72 1.83
C ARG A 25 12.97 -7.27 1.69
N ILE A 26 13.91 -6.80 2.53
CA ILE A 26 14.44 -5.44 2.50
C ILE A 26 15.89 -5.49 2.04
N ASN A 27 16.19 -4.90 0.90
CA ASN A 27 17.53 -4.89 0.33
C ASN A 27 18.14 -3.47 0.39
N LEU A 28 18.75 -3.13 1.54
CA LEU A 28 19.38 -1.82 1.75
C LEU A 28 20.62 -1.59 0.89
N HIS A 29 21.22 -2.63 0.28
CA HIS A 29 22.35 -2.49 -0.64
C HIS A 29 21.90 -1.99 -2.02
N LYS A 30 20.77 -2.52 -2.51
CA LYS A 30 20.20 -2.11 -3.79
C LYS A 30 19.37 -0.83 -3.66
N TYR A 31 18.65 -0.69 -2.55
CA TYR A 31 17.77 0.41 -2.23
C TYR A 31 18.19 1.02 -0.88
N PRO A 32 19.17 1.93 -0.87
CA PRO A 32 19.60 2.57 0.37
C PRO A 32 18.47 3.47 0.93
N VAL A 33 18.24 3.34 2.24
CA VAL A 33 17.27 4.15 2.98
C VAL A 33 18.02 5.12 3.86
N GLU A 34 17.71 6.41 3.71
CA GLU A 34 18.16 7.47 4.60
C GLU A 34 17.31 7.48 5.86
N MET A 35 17.95 7.75 7.00
CA MET A 35 17.31 7.68 8.31
C MET A 35 17.70 8.88 9.15
N GLU A 36 16.71 9.61 9.63
CA GLU A 36 16.91 10.71 10.58
C GLU A 36 16.07 10.46 11.82
N PHE A 37 16.64 10.73 13.01
CA PHE A 37 15.93 10.57 14.27
C PHE A 37 16.07 11.81 15.12
N SER A 38 14.94 12.37 15.55
CA SER A 38 14.87 13.51 16.48
C SER A 38 13.60 13.41 17.32
N ASP A 39 13.75 13.64 18.64
CA ASP A 39 12.61 13.75 19.57
C ASP A 39 11.62 12.58 19.53
N GLY A 40 12.13 11.36 19.35
CA GLY A 40 11.31 10.17 19.26
C GLY A 40 10.71 9.90 17.87
N VAL A 41 10.86 10.82 16.92
CA VAL A 41 10.35 10.68 15.54
C VAL A 41 11.47 10.22 14.62
N LEU A 42 11.21 9.15 13.89
CA LEU A 42 12.11 8.61 12.87
C LEU A 42 11.58 8.96 11.48
N THR A 43 12.39 9.63 10.67
CA THR A 43 12.14 9.79 9.23
C THR A 43 12.85 8.69 8.47
N LEU A 44 12.13 8.00 7.59
CA LEU A 44 12.67 7.04 6.62
C LEU A 44 12.43 7.59 5.22
N GLU A 45 13.50 7.76 4.45
CA GLU A 45 13.44 8.33 3.10
C GLU A 45 14.24 7.50 2.10
N GLY A 46 13.67 7.28 0.91
CA GLY A 46 14.31 6.54 -0.17
C GLY A 46 13.37 5.65 -0.94
N GLU A 47 13.93 4.73 -1.70
CA GLU A 47 13.16 3.74 -2.46
C GLU A 47 13.26 2.35 -1.83
N VAL A 48 12.24 1.55 -2.06
CA VAL A 48 12.18 0.13 -1.70
C VAL A 48 11.69 -0.69 -2.89
N GLU A 49 11.97 -1.98 -2.91
CA GLU A 49 11.70 -2.82 -4.07
C GLU A 49 10.20 -3.06 -4.31
N HIS A 50 9.40 -3.19 -3.23
CA HIS A 50 7.98 -3.52 -3.30
C HIS A 50 7.24 -3.14 -2.01
N ILE A 51 5.91 -3.22 -2.03
CA ILE A 51 5.04 -2.82 -0.92
C ILE A 51 5.34 -3.57 0.39
N ALA A 52 5.67 -4.85 0.32
CA ALA A 52 6.02 -5.61 1.53
C ALA A 52 7.29 -5.05 2.20
N ALA A 53 8.31 -4.68 1.42
CA ALA A 53 9.51 -4.04 1.94
C ALA A 53 9.20 -2.70 2.61
N LYS A 54 8.32 -1.88 2.02
CA LYS A 54 7.87 -0.61 2.60
C LYS A 54 7.19 -0.83 3.94
N LYS A 55 6.10 -1.61 3.97
CA LYS A 55 5.29 -1.80 5.17
C LYS A 55 6.05 -2.50 6.30
N LEU A 56 6.82 -3.53 5.99
CA LEU A 56 7.69 -4.19 6.97
C LEU A 56 8.79 -3.28 7.49
N GLY A 57 9.36 -2.44 6.63
CA GLY A 57 10.34 -1.45 7.06
C GLY A 57 9.78 -0.49 8.11
N LEU A 58 8.57 -0.01 7.91
CA LEU A 58 7.86 0.84 8.87
C LEU A 58 7.51 0.08 10.17
N GLU A 59 7.00 -1.16 10.07
CA GLU A 59 6.68 -2.00 11.24
C GLU A 59 7.93 -2.29 12.08
N LEU A 60 9.03 -2.67 11.46
CA LEU A 60 10.29 -2.94 12.15
C LEU A 60 10.88 -1.69 12.79
N ALA A 61 10.76 -0.56 12.13
CA ALA A 61 11.29 0.71 12.62
C ALA A 61 10.53 1.22 13.84
N ILE A 62 9.18 1.18 13.83
CA ILE A 62 8.36 1.63 14.97
C ILE A 62 8.53 0.71 16.20
N ALA A 63 8.91 -0.55 16.00
CA ALA A 63 9.14 -1.49 17.09
C ALA A 63 10.45 -1.23 17.86
N VAL A 64 11.34 -0.38 17.33
CA VAL A 64 12.61 -0.04 18.00
C VAL A 64 12.34 0.88 19.20
N ARG A 65 12.91 0.50 20.35
CA ARG A 65 12.75 1.27 21.59
C ARG A 65 13.24 2.70 21.45
N GLY A 66 12.36 3.66 21.70
CA GLY A 66 12.64 5.11 21.60
C GLY A 66 11.99 5.74 20.37
N VAL A 67 11.56 4.95 19.39
CA VAL A 67 10.76 5.44 18.27
C VAL A 67 9.30 5.51 18.73
N THR A 68 8.72 6.70 18.67
CA THR A 68 7.33 6.98 19.06
C THR A 68 6.48 7.44 17.87
N GLY A 69 7.14 7.79 16.75
CA GLY A 69 6.48 8.17 15.51
C GLY A 69 7.41 7.97 14.31
N ILE A 70 6.80 7.81 13.14
CA ILE A 70 7.52 7.67 11.86
C ILE A 70 6.99 8.71 10.87
N VAL A 71 7.92 9.38 10.19
CA VAL A 71 7.66 10.13 8.96
C VAL A 71 8.06 9.21 7.81
N ASP A 72 7.05 8.70 7.10
CA ASP A 72 7.23 7.81 5.96
C ASP A 72 7.43 8.62 4.67
N ARG A 73 8.63 8.53 4.10
CA ARG A 73 9.01 9.04 2.78
C ARG A 73 9.60 7.93 1.91
N LEU A 74 9.23 6.69 2.21
CA LEU A 74 9.61 5.55 1.40
C LEU A 74 8.69 5.44 0.19
N HIS A 75 9.26 5.28 -0.99
CA HIS A 75 8.54 5.05 -2.22
C HIS A 75 8.92 3.69 -2.81
N ILE A 76 8.00 3.07 -3.54
CA ILE A 76 8.33 1.84 -4.28
C ILE A 76 9.06 2.24 -5.58
N ALA A 77 10.13 1.55 -5.90
CA ALA A 77 10.79 1.67 -7.20
C ALA A 77 9.78 1.21 -8.29
N PRO A 78 9.36 2.09 -9.22
CA PRO A 78 8.29 1.76 -10.15
C PRO A 78 8.75 0.70 -11.16
N ALA A 79 7.86 -0.23 -11.50
CA ALA A 79 8.14 -1.27 -12.51
C ALA A 79 8.40 -0.67 -13.91
N THR A 80 7.79 0.48 -14.19
CA THR A 80 7.95 1.22 -15.45
C THR A 80 7.98 2.71 -15.15
N SER A 81 8.92 3.43 -15.76
CA SER A 81 8.96 4.89 -15.66
C SER A 81 7.77 5.49 -16.42
N MET A 82 6.88 6.15 -15.70
CA MET A 82 5.73 6.87 -16.25
C MET A 82 5.70 8.27 -15.66
N GLY A 83 5.29 9.24 -16.47
CA GLY A 83 5.04 10.59 -15.96
C GLY A 83 3.66 10.67 -15.28
N ASP A 84 3.50 11.64 -14.37
CA ASP A 84 2.29 11.81 -13.55
C ASP A 84 0.99 11.86 -14.36
N GLY A 85 1.02 12.51 -15.52
CA GLY A 85 -0.14 12.56 -16.42
C GLY A 85 -0.57 11.19 -16.95
N ALA A 86 0.39 10.32 -17.26
CA ALA A 86 0.11 8.96 -17.72
C ALA A 86 -0.37 8.06 -16.59
N ILE A 87 0.18 8.22 -15.38
CA ILE A 87 -0.29 7.54 -14.17
C ILE A 87 -1.72 7.98 -13.87
N LEU A 88 -2.00 9.29 -13.87
CA LEU A 88 -3.33 9.84 -13.63
C LEU A 88 -4.36 9.28 -14.60
N ASP A 89 -4.03 9.22 -15.90
CA ASP A 89 -4.92 8.67 -16.92
C ASP A 89 -5.17 7.18 -16.71
N ALA A 90 -4.14 6.41 -16.39
CA ALA A 90 -4.27 4.97 -16.13
C ALA A 90 -5.10 4.68 -14.86
N VAL A 91 -4.87 5.41 -13.76
CA VAL A 91 -5.68 5.30 -12.53
C VAL A 91 -7.14 5.67 -12.81
N ARG A 92 -7.38 6.80 -13.49
CA ARG A 92 -8.73 7.23 -13.91
C ARG A 92 -9.45 6.11 -14.66
N ASP A 93 -8.80 5.54 -15.67
CA ASP A 93 -9.41 4.53 -16.54
C ASP A 93 -9.70 3.22 -15.74
N ALA A 94 -8.81 2.82 -14.83
CA ALA A 94 -9.03 1.69 -13.95
C ALA A 94 -10.26 1.92 -13.02
N LEU A 95 -10.37 3.11 -12.41
CA LEU A 95 -11.51 3.45 -11.56
C LEU A 95 -12.83 3.52 -12.33
N LEU A 96 -12.80 3.99 -13.60
CA LEU A 96 -14.00 4.04 -14.45
C LEU A 96 -14.52 2.66 -14.84
N GLN A 97 -13.64 1.68 -15.00
CA GLN A 97 -13.98 0.31 -15.36
C GLN A 97 -14.44 -0.53 -14.17
N GLU A 98 -14.16 -0.10 -12.94
CA GLU A 98 -14.50 -0.84 -11.73
C GLU A 98 -16.00 -0.77 -11.41
N THR A 99 -16.66 -1.93 -11.47
CA THR A 99 -18.12 -2.02 -11.24
C THR A 99 -18.54 -1.62 -9.83
N THR A 100 -17.71 -1.87 -8.83
CA THR A 100 -17.96 -1.47 -7.43
C THR A 100 -18.01 0.05 -7.26
N LEU A 101 -17.37 0.79 -8.18
CA LEU A 101 -17.29 2.24 -8.17
C LEU A 101 -18.28 2.91 -9.14
N MET A 102 -19.18 2.16 -9.79
CA MET A 102 -20.13 2.71 -10.79
C MET A 102 -20.99 3.84 -10.24
N ASN A 103 -21.32 3.80 -8.95
CA ASN A 103 -22.15 4.79 -8.26
C ASN A 103 -21.33 5.92 -7.60
N CYS A 104 -20.03 6.06 -7.94
CA CYS A 104 -19.21 7.16 -7.47
C CYS A 104 -18.98 8.18 -8.59
N SER A 105 -19.05 9.47 -8.29
CA SER A 105 -18.49 10.51 -9.14
C SER A 105 -16.98 10.40 -9.16
N ILE A 106 -16.33 10.71 -10.28
CA ILE A 106 -14.87 10.67 -10.40
C ILE A 106 -14.37 12.00 -10.93
N HIS A 107 -13.42 12.57 -10.20
CA HIS A 107 -12.75 13.82 -10.49
C HIS A 107 -11.24 13.58 -10.53
N VAL A 108 -10.55 14.21 -11.45
CA VAL A 108 -9.09 14.20 -11.51
C VAL A 108 -8.55 15.62 -11.38
N ILE A 109 -7.40 15.78 -10.76
CA ILE A 109 -6.71 17.08 -10.70
C ILE A 109 -5.61 17.06 -11.76
N ARG A 110 -5.79 17.85 -12.81
CA ARG A 110 -4.82 17.98 -13.89
C ARG A 110 -4.21 19.38 -13.88
N LYS A 111 -2.90 19.46 -13.68
CA LYS A 111 -2.17 20.75 -13.57
C LYS A 111 -2.80 21.69 -12.53
N GLY A 112 -3.21 21.16 -11.39
CA GLY A 112 -3.85 21.91 -10.31
C GLY A 112 -5.33 22.30 -10.57
N GLN A 113 -5.92 21.90 -11.70
CA GLN A 113 -7.33 22.19 -12.03
C GLN A 113 -8.18 20.93 -11.91
N PRO A 114 -9.35 20.99 -11.25
CA PRO A 114 -10.28 19.87 -11.19
C PRO A 114 -10.97 19.65 -12.52
N GLU A 115 -10.98 18.40 -12.96
CA GLU A 115 -11.72 17.93 -14.14
C GLU A 115 -12.69 16.83 -13.69
N THR A 116 -13.97 16.98 -14.03
CA THR A 116 -14.97 15.95 -13.74
C THR A 116 -15.02 14.96 -14.89
N VAL A 117 -14.66 13.71 -14.61
CA VAL A 117 -14.62 12.63 -15.59
C VAL A 117 -15.93 11.86 -15.61
N ARG A 118 -16.51 11.58 -14.44
CA ARG A 118 -17.83 11.00 -14.30
C ARG A 118 -18.62 11.78 -13.27
N LYS A 119 -19.73 12.39 -13.70
CA LYS A 119 -20.69 13.06 -12.84
C LYS A 119 -21.98 12.25 -12.80
N LEU A 120 -22.39 11.87 -11.60
CA LEU A 120 -23.71 11.26 -11.40
C LEU A 120 -24.71 12.36 -11.07
N THR A 121 -25.90 12.32 -11.72
CA THR A 121 -26.98 13.28 -11.53
C THR A 121 -27.92 12.87 -10.40
N ASP A 122 -28.04 11.55 -10.18
CA ASP A 122 -28.90 10.97 -9.17
C ASP A 122 -28.01 10.54 -7.98
N GLU A 123 -28.22 11.12 -6.82
CA GLU A 123 -27.56 10.89 -5.53
C GLU A 123 -26.28 10.00 -5.62
N PRO A 124 -25.12 10.58 -5.90
CA PRO A 124 -23.89 9.79 -5.98
C PRO A 124 -23.65 9.13 -4.62
N ARG A 125 -23.36 7.83 -4.65
CA ARG A 125 -23.00 7.07 -3.44
C ARG A 125 -21.53 7.24 -3.06
N GLY A 126 -20.91 8.29 -3.54
CA GLY A 126 -19.52 8.64 -3.26
C GLY A 126 -18.96 9.57 -4.33
N SER A 127 -17.84 10.16 -3.99
CA SER A 127 -17.03 11.01 -4.86
C SER A 127 -15.57 10.64 -4.65
N ILE A 128 -14.83 10.42 -5.72
CA ILE A 128 -13.42 10.08 -5.69
C ILE A 128 -12.65 11.16 -6.45
N ARG A 129 -11.72 11.79 -5.77
CA ARG A 129 -10.80 12.75 -6.36
C ARG A 129 -9.42 12.14 -6.45
N VAL A 130 -8.79 12.21 -7.64
CA VAL A 130 -7.49 11.64 -7.90
C VAL A 130 -6.52 12.75 -8.30
N SER A 131 -5.36 12.77 -7.66
CA SER A 131 -4.21 13.56 -8.11
C SER A 131 -2.95 12.71 -8.09
N VAL A 132 -1.95 13.10 -8.87
CA VAL A 132 -0.65 12.43 -8.93
C VAL A 132 0.45 13.49 -8.89
N ASP A 133 1.45 13.26 -8.04
CA ASP A 133 2.63 14.09 -7.92
C ASP A 133 3.85 13.20 -7.66
N GLU A 134 4.88 13.32 -8.50
CA GLU A 134 6.09 12.49 -8.47
C GLU A 134 5.84 10.97 -8.39
N GLY A 135 4.78 10.49 -9.06
CA GLY A 135 4.36 9.09 -9.04
C GLY A 135 3.58 8.67 -7.79
N VAL A 136 3.32 9.58 -6.87
CA VAL A 136 2.46 9.37 -5.69
C VAL A 136 1.01 9.66 -6.07
N VAL A 137 0.14 8.67 -5.94
CA VAL A 137 -1.29 8.80 -6.19
C VAL A 137 -2.00 9.18 -4.90
N LEU A 138 -2.69 10.31 -4.89
CA LEU A 138 -3.60 10.71 -3.81
C LEU A 138 -5.04 10.40 -4.23
N LEU A 139 -5.73 9.59 -3.44
CA LEU A 139 -7.17 9.35 -3.50
C LEU A 139 -7.81 10.06 -2.32
N ASP A 140 -8.76 10.94 -2.60
CA ASP A 140 -9.39 11.81 -1.61
C ASP A 140 -10.91 11.89 -1.83
N ASP A 141 -11.63 12.62 -0.95
CA ASP A 141 -13.07 12.75 -0.91
C ASP A 141 -13.73 11.58 -0.14
N HIS A 142 -14.88 11.04 -0.53
CA HIS A 142 -15.62 10.06 0.27
C HIS A 142 -16.22 8.93 -0.57
N VAL A 143 -16.40 7.77 0.07
CA VAL A 143 -17.11 6.60 -0.47
C VAL A 143 -18.09 6.05 0.56
N THR A 144 -19.03 5.22 0.14
CA THR A 144 -20.07 4.67 1.04
C THR A 144 -19.72 3.31 1.63
N GLY A 145 -18.52 2.79 1.34
CA GLY A 145 -18.11 1.48 1.85
C GLY A 145 -16.61 1.24 1.82
N LEU A 146 -16.14 0.49 2.81
CA LEU A 146 -14.72 0.08 2.91
C LEU A 146 -14.23 -0.67 1.66
N MET A 147 -15.09 -1.46 1.03
CA MET A 147 -14.73 -2.18 -0.21
C MET A 147 -14.38 -1.22 -1.34
N GLN A 148 -15.13 -0.12 -1.48
CA GLN A 148 -14.84 0.91 -2.49
C GLN A 148 -13.49 1.58 -2.23
N LYS A 149 -13.23 1.97 -0.96
CA LYS A 149 -11.95 2.54 -0.53
C LYS A 149 -10.80 1.60 -0.82
N ARG A 150 -10.93 0.32 -0.48
CA ARG A 150 -9.92 -0.72 -0.70
C ARG A 150 -9.62 -0.94 -2.18
N LEU A 151 -10.65 -1.16 -2.99
CA LEU A 151 -10.46 -1.42 -4.41
C LEU A 151 -9.88 -0.23 -5.16
N ALA A 152 -10.32 0.99 -4.86
CA ALA A 152 -9.74 2.17 -5.46
C ALA A 152 -8.23 2.29 -5.16
N GLY A 153 -7.82 2.01 -3.93
CA GLY A 153 -6.41 1.98 -3.54
C GLY A 153 -5.61 0.91 -4.29
N VAL A 154 -6.12 -0.31 -4.37
CA VAL A 154 -5.47 -1.41 -5.09
C VAL A 154 -5.32 -1.11 -6.58
N LEU A 155 -6.37 -0.58 -7.22
CA LEU A 155 -6.32 -0.20 -8.63
C LEU A 155 -5.27 0.88 -8.91
N ALA A 156 -5.08 1.83 -7.98
CA ALA A 156 -4.03 2.82 -8.06
C ALA A 156 -2.63 2.18 -7.93
N TRP A 157 -2.45 1.22 -7.02
CA TRP A 157 -1.20 0.48 -6.85
C TRP A 157 -0.85 -0.38 -8.08
N TRP A 158 -1.82 -0.91 -8.79
CA TRP A 158 -1.59 -1.75 -9.98
C TRP A 158 -1.12 -0.96 -11.21
N VAL A 159 -1.16 0.36 -11.18
CA VAL A 159 -0.58 1.18 -12.27
C VAL A 159 0.96 1.12 -12.19
N PRO A 160 1.65 0.65 -13.25
CA PRO A 160 3.08 0.30 -13.18
C PRO A 160 4.05 1.43 -12.82
N GLY A 161 3.63 2.69 -13.00
CA GLY A 161 4.40 3.88 -12.66
C GLY A 161 4.16 4.39 -11.23
N THR A 162 3.22 3.80 -10.50
CA THR A 162 2.89 4.25 -9.14
C THR A 162 4.02 3.92 -8.17
N ARG A 163 4.44 4.92 -7.42
CA ARG A 163 5.49 4.83 -6.40
C ARG A 163 4.92 4.78 -4.99
N ASP A 164 3.76 5.39 -4.78
CA ASP A 164 3.01 5.34 -3.52
C ASP A 164 1.53 5.66 -3.76
N VAL A 165 0.67 5.23 -2.81
CA VAL A 165 -0.76 5.55 -2.80
C VAL A 165 -1.17 6.05 -1.43
N ILE A 166 -1.57 7.31 -1.38
CA ILE A 166 -2.16 7.92 -0.19
C ILE A 166 -3.68 7.84 -0.35
N ASN A 167 -4.31 6.90 0.36
CA ASN A 167 -5.74 6.69 0.31
C ASN A 167 -6.44 7.40 1.47
N GLY A 168 -6.67 8.71 1.31
CA GLY A 168 -7.32 9.60 2.27
C GLY A 168 -8.85 9.60 2.21
N MET A 169 -9.48 8.80 1.33
CA MET A 169 -10.94 8.79 1.21
C MET A 169 -11.62 8.47 2.54
N GLU A 170 -12.65 9.23 2.88
CA GLU A 170 -13.51 8.94 4.02
C GLU A 170 -14.57 7.89 3.67
N VAL A 171 -14.98 7.08 4.63
CA VAL A 171 -16.10 6.14 4.47
C VAL A 171 -17.31 6.73 5.19
N VAL A 172 -18.37 7.11 4.44
CA VAL A 172 -19.55 7.79 4.97
C VAL A 172 -20.83 7.04 4.58
N PRO A 173 -21.64 6.55 5.54
CA PRO A 173 -21.42 6.61 6.99
C PRO A 173 -20.24 5.75 7.44
N ASP A 174 -19.69 6.09 8.60
CA ASP A 174 -18.59 5.33 9.20
C ASP A 174 -18.95 3.85 9.35
N GLN A 175 -18.04 2.98 8.97
CA GLN A 175 -18.23 1.52 9.01
C GLN A 175 -17.14 0.87 9.87
N SER A 176 -17.59 0.02 10.79
CA SER A 176 -16.67 -0.84 11.51
C SER A 176 -16.10 -1.89 10.54
N ASP A 177 -14.80 -2.06 10.57
CA ASP A 177 -14.13 -3.13 9.84
C ASP A 177 -14.18 -4.45 10.60
N SER A 178 -14.25 -5.55 9.88
CA SER A 178 -14.20 -6.89 10.45
C SER A 178 -13.17 -7.77 9.74
N ASP A 179 -12.66 -8.77 10.46
CA ASP A 179 -11.74 -9.76 9.91
C ASP A 179 -12.34 -10.47 8.67
N GLU A 180 -13.66 -10.71 8.68
CA GLU A 180 -14.35 -11.33 7.55
C GLU A 180 -14.40 -10.42 6.32
N GLU A 181 -14.71 -9.13 6.51
CA GLU A 181 -14.70 -8.16 5.41
C GLU A 181 -13.30 -7.89 4.87
N MET A 182 -12.30 -7.90 5.74
CA MET A 182 -10.90 -7.85 5.32
C MET A 182 -10.53 -9.06 4.45
N ALA A 183 -10.80 -10.27 4.92
CA ALA A 183 -10.53 -11.49 4.15
C ALA A 183 -11.30 -11.53 2.83
N LYS A 184 -12.55 -11.05 2.81
CA LYS A 184 -13.37 -10.91 1.60
C LYS A 184 -12.75 -9.91 0.61
N ALA A 185 -12.27 -8.77 1.09
CA ALA A 185 -11.63 -7.77 0.26
C ALA A 185 -10.38 -8.33 -0.43
N VAL A 186 -9.51 -9.01 0.34
CA VAL A 186 -8.31 -9.65 -0.22
C VAL A 186 -8.69 -10.71 -1.26
N ARG A 187 -9.68 -11.58 -1.00
CA ARG A 187 -10.15 -12.56 -2.01
C ARG A 187 -10.63 -11.90 -3.30
N ILE A 188 -11.36 -10.78 -3.20
CA ILE A 188 -11.83 -10.04 -4.38
C ILE A 188 -10.65 -9.48 -5.17
N VAL A 189 -9.64 -8.95 -4.49
CA VAL A 189 -8.42 -8.43 -5.13
C VAL A 189 -7.68 -9.55 -5.86
N LEU A 190 -7.39 -10.66 -5.18
CA LEU A 190 -6.74 -11.83 -5.80
C LEU A 190 -7.51 -12.35 -7.02
N LYS A 191 -8.85 -12.36 -6.95
CA LYS A 191 -9.69 -12.77 -8.09
C LYS A 191 -9.61 -11.81 -9.28
N LYS A 192 -9.32 -10.55 -9.05
CA LYS A 192 -9.19 -9.53 -10.10
C LYS A 192 -7.81 -9.52 -10.76
N ASP A 193 -6.78 -10.02 -10.09
CA ASP A 193 -5.46 -10.16 -10.69
C ASP A 193 -5.45 -11.37 -11.65
N PRO A 194 -5.27 -11.14 -12.97
CA PRO A 194 -5.25 -12.21 -13.97
C PRO A 194 -4.04 -13.15 -13.82
N PHE A 195 -3.02 -12.79 -13.07
CA PHE A 195 -1.82 -13.58 -12.86
C PHE A 195 -1.89 -14.47 -11.61
N VAL A 196 -2.90 -14.27 -10.76
CA VAL A 196 -3.13 -15.05 -9.54
C VAL A 196 -4.30 -15.99 -9.70
N ASN A 197 -4.13 -17.26 -9.33
CA ASN A 197 -5.24 -18.22 -9.29
C ASN A 197 -5.80 -18.26 -7.85
N GLU A 198 -6.82 -17.44 -7.58
CA GLU A 198 -7.41 -17.30 -6.26
C GLU A 198 -8.10 -18.56 -5.75
N GLU A 199 -8.53 -19.47 -6.64
CA GLU A 199 -9.21 -20.74 -6.27
C GLU A 199 -8.26 -21.67 -5.50
N ARG A 200 -6.95 -21.53 -5.70
CA ARG A 200 -5.91 -22.29 -5.00
C ARG A 200 -5.48 -21.64 -3.69
N ILE A 201 -6.01 -20.46 -3.35
CA ILE A 201 -5.57 -19.64 -2.21
C ILE A 201 -6.71 -19.51 -1.20
N ARG A 202 -6.46 -19.97 0.01
CA ARG A 202 -7.32 -19.71 1.17
C ARG A 202 -6.85 -18.42 1.85
N VAL A 203 -7.77 -17.47 2.01
CA VAL A 203 -7.53 -16.20 2.70
C VAL A 203 -8.27 -16.20 4.02
N SER A 204 -7.57 -15.91 5.09
CA SER A 204 -8.14 -15.60 6.40
C SER A 204 -7.52 -14.29 6.94
N ALA A 205 -8.24 -13.60 7.81
CA ALA A 205 -7.76 -12.40 8.47
C ALA A 205 -8.05 -12.47 9.96
N ARG A 206 -7.18 -11.86 10.76
CA ARG A 206 -7.37 -11.65 12.20
C ARG A 206 -6.61 -10.41 12.66
N GLN A 207 -7.33 -9.43 13.21
CA GLN A 207 -6.73 -8.19 13.72
C GLN A 207 -5.79 -7.54 12.68
N SER A 208 -6.29 -7.29 11.47
CA SER A 208 -5.54 -6.72 10.34
C SER A 208 -4.34 -7.56 9.83
N VAL A 209 -4.14 -8.77 10.36
CA VAL A 209 -3.15 -9.73 9.86
C VAL A 209 -3.84 -10.68 8.89
N VAL A 210 -3.42 -10.65 7.62
CA VAL A 210 -3.91 -11.55 6.57
C VAL A 210 -3.01 -12.76 6.46
N MET A 211 -3.59 -13.94 6.39
CA MET A 211 -2.88 -15.19 6.11
C MET A 211 -3.33 -15.77 4.77
N LEU A 212 -2.36 -16.09 3.92
CA LEU A 212 -2.53 -16.76 2.65
C LEU A 212 -2.04 -18.21 2.78
N GLU A 213 -2.88 -19.19 2.50
CA GLU A 213 -2.56 -20.62 2.56
C GLU A 213 -3.03 -21.31 1.27
N GLY A 214 -2.35 -22.39 0.88
CA GLY A 214 -2.63 -23.13 -0.35
C GLY A 214 -1.38 -23.24 -1.20
N ASP A 215 -1.51 -23.06 -2.51
CA ASP A 215 -0.39 -23.20 -3.41
C ASP A 215 -0.43 -22.20 -4.58
N ALA A 216 0.76 -21.93 -5.11
CA ALA A 216 0.97 -21.11 -6.30
C ALA A 216 1.85 -21.86 -7.31
N PRO A 217 1.62 -21.70 -8.63
CA PRO A 217 2.40 -22.37 -9.64
C PRO A 217 3.88 -22.00 -9.69
N SER A 218 4.23 -20.81 -9.21
CA SER A 218 5.60 -20.29 -9.25
C SER A 218 5.86 -19.28 -8.13
N ALA A 219 7.13 -18.99 -7.86
CA ALA A 219 7.51 -17.98 -6.88
C ALA A 219 6.99 -16.57 -7.25
N PRO A 220 7.08 -16.09 -8.52
CA PRO A 220 6.50 -14.80 -8.88
C PRO A 220 5.00 -14.69 -8.61
N GLN A 221 4.21 -15.75 -8.88
CA GLN A 221 2.77 -15.73 -8.60
C GLN A 221 2.46 -15.77 -7.10
N ARG A 222 3.26 -16.51 -6.31
CA ARG A 222 3.18 -16.48 -4.85
C ARG A 222 3.44 -15.08 -4.30
N ASP A 223 4.50 -14.44 -4.80
CA ASP A 223 4.90 -13.10 -4.35
C ASP A 223 3.88 -12.04 -4.79
N MET A 224 3.29 -12.20 -5.98
CA MET A 224 2.22 -11.34 -6.50
C MET A 224 0.97 -11.39 -5.61
N ALA A 225 0.54 -12.60 -5.22
CA ALA A 225 -0.58 -12.77 -4.27
C ALA A 225 -0.29 -12.10 -2.91
N GLU A 226 0.96 -12.14 -2.44
CA GLU A 226 1.37 -11.43 -1.22
C GLU A 226 1.26 -9.91 -1.40
N PHE A 227 1.75 -9.37 -2.52
CA PHE A 227 1.71 -7.94 -2.77
C PHE A 227 0.28 -7.43 -2.91
N ASP A 228 -0.60 -8.18 -3.57
CA ASP A 228 -2.02 -7.86 -3.68
C ASP A 228 -2.69 -7.75 -2.30
N ALA A 229 -2.38 -8.67 -1.40
CA ALA A 229 -2.88 -8.58 -0.03
C ALA A 229 -2.35 -7.34 0.70
N TRP A 230 -1.09 -6.99 0.50
CA TRP A 230 -0.47 -5.78 1.08
C TRP A 230 -1.06 -4.47 0.54
N TYR A 231 -1.54 -4.44 -0.71
CA TYR A 231 -2.18 -3.26 -1.30
C TYR A 231 -3.55 -2.94 -0.70
N VAL A 232 -4.19 -3.91 -0.04
CA VAL A 232 -5.50 -3.70 0.57
C VAL A 232 -5.39 -2.77 1.77
N PHE A 233 -6.13 -1.66 1.73
CA PHE A 233 -6.20 -0.71 2.84
C PHE A 233 -6.66 -1.39 4.14
N GLY A 234 -5.95 -1.13 5.23
CA GLY A 234 -6.21 -1.71 6.55
C GLY A 234 -5.47 -3.03 6.82
N VAL A 235 -4.73 -3.59 5.86
CA VAL A 235 -3.85 -4.73 6.11
C VAL A 235 -2.54 -4.24 6.73
N ASP A 236 -2.29 -4.69 7.96
CA ASP A 236 -1.08 -4.34 8.70
C ASP A 236 0.02 -5.38 8.53
N LYS A 237 -0.36 -6.64 8.26
CA LYS A 237 0.60 -7.73 8.06
C LYS A 237 0.06 -8.80 7.13
N VAL A 238 0.95 -9.37 6.31
CA VAL A 238 0.65 -10.55 5.50
C VAL A 238 1.57 -11.71 5.90
N ILE A 239 0.96 -12.86 6.21
CA ILE A 239 1.65 -14.12 6.46
C ILE A 239 1.40 -15.00 5.23
N ASN A 240 2.40 -15.09 4.36
CA ASN A 240 2.32 -15.89 3.16
C ASN A 240 2.84 -17.32 3.44
N ARG A 241 1.93 -18.29 3.41
CA ARG A 241 2.18 -19.74 3.57
C ARG A 241 1.88 -20.52 2.29
N LEU A 242 1.89 -19.85 1.13
CA LEU A 242 1.67 -20.51 -0.13
C LEU A 242 2.87 -21.39 -0.48
N GLU A 243 2.60 -22.65 -0.78
CA GLU A 243 3.60 -23.60 -1.28
C GLU A 243 3.73 -23.43 -2.81
N ILE A 244 4.94 -23.65 -3.35
CA ILE A 244 5.13 -23.63 -4.81
C ILE A 244 4.83 -25.04 -5.33
N ARG A 245 3.75 -25.17 -6.12
CA ARG A 245 3.36 -26.41 -6.77
C ARG A 245 3.03 -26.12 -8.24
N PRO A 246 3.95 -26.48 -9.15
CA PRO A 246 3.77 -26.27 -10.59
C PRO A 246 2.53 -26.94 -11.16
#